data_c25844992b10a7762b97f92db956914d
#
_entry.id   c25844992b10a7762b97f92db956914d
#
_cell.length_a   1.000
_cell.length_b   1.000
_cell.length_c   1.000
_cell.angle_alpha   90.00
_cell.angle_beta   90.00
_cell.angle_gamma   90.00
#
_symmetry.space_group_name_H-M   'P 1'
#
loop_
_entity.id
_entity.type
_entity.pdbx_description
1 polymer ?
#
loop_
_entity_poly.entity_id
_entity_poly.type
_entity_poly.pdbx_seq_one_letter_code
_entity_poly.pdbx_strand_id
1 'polypeptide(L)'
;MKLIKIIQENCTGCRLCEATCSFTHFRKISPELSRIRIFKEEEYGNHIVIMCSQCEEAPCIEVCPTEALQRNMESGVVMLDINECSDCGECTEACPIGAPFITNLTDHPLKCDLCGGGEPECVQVCDRQALVVEDTSVDAAHRKQYMETASEQLTLRLGDGKK
;
A
#
# COMPACT_ATOMS: atom_id res chain seq x y z
N MET A 1 -10.21 -10.63 9.56
CA MET A 1 -9.05 -10.41 8.66
C MET A 1 -8.00 -9.61 9.41
N LYS A 2 -6.72 -9.97 9.31
CA LYS A 2 -5.64 -9.15 9.87
C LYS A 2 -5.26 -8.08 8.85
N LEU A 3 -5.08 -6.85 9.28
CA LEU A 3 -4.63 -5.72 8.47
C LEU A 3 -3.41 -5.06 9.09
N ILE A 4 -2.75 -4.20 8.32
CA ILE A 4 -1.66 -3.37 8.84
C ILE A 4 -2.23 -1.99 9.17
N LYS A 5 -2.14 -1.61 10.43
CA LYS A 5 -2.37 -0.25 10.90
C LYS A 5 -1.09 0.56 10.77
N ILE A 6 -1.24 1.79 10.31
CA ILE A 6 -0.14 2.74 10.17
C ILE A 6 -0.27 3.80 11.27
N ILE A 7 0.77 3.92 12.09
CA ILE A 7 0.92 4.94 13.13
C ILE A 7 1.96 5.92 12.64
N GLN A 8 1.51 6.93 11.89
CA GLN A 8 2.38 7.87 11.15
C GLN A 8 3.40 8.57 12.04
N GLU A 9 2.99 8.99 13.24
CA GLU A 9 3.82 9.68 14.22
C GLU A 9 5.02 8.86 14.71
N ASN A 10 4.95 7.54 14.58
CA ASN A 10 6.04 6.65 14.95
C ASN A 10 7.05 6.44 13.82
N CYS A 11 6.70 6.86 12.59
CA CYS A 11 7.55 6.62 11.43
C CYS A 11 8.77 7.56 11.44
N THR A 12 9.96 6.99 11.39
CA THR A 12 11.23 7.75 11.31
C THR A 12 11.79 7.86 9.89
N GLY A 13 11.06 7.35 8.88
CA GLY A 13 11.52 7.36 7.50
C GLY A 13 12.75 6.50 7.22
N CYS A 14 13.03 5.48 8.04
CA CYS A 14 14.21 4.61 7.90
C CYS A 14 14.18 3.73 6.64
N ARG A 15 13.00 3.53 6.01
CA ARG A 15 12.77 2.74 4.80
C ARG A 15 13.09 1.24 4.89
N LEU A 16 13.29 0.69 6.07
CA LEU A 16 13.49 -0.76 6.24
C LEU A 16 12.29 -1.56 5.71
N CYS A 17 11.07 -1.04 5.90
CA CYS A 17 9.86 -1.67 5.37
C CYS A 17 9.85 -1.74 3.83
N GLU A 18 10.34 -0.70 3.12
CA GLU A 18 10.48 -0.72 1.66
C GLU A 18 11.53 -1.74 1.21
N ALA A 19 12.69 -1.75 1.86
CA ALA A 19 13.77 -2.69 1.55
C ALA A 19 13.34 -4.14 1.76
N THR A 20 12.70 -4.41 2.90
CA THR A 20 12.21 -5.75 3.22
C THR A 20 11.09 -6.18 2.26
N CYS A 21 10.11 -5.32 1.99
CA CYS A 21 9.03 -5.62 1.07
C CYS A 21 9.55 -5.99 -0.32
N SER A 22 10.43 -5.18 -0.91
CA SER A 22 11.02 -5.46 -2.21
C SER A 22 11.88 -6.73 -2.21
N PHE A 23 12.62 -6.99 -1.15
CA PHE A 23 13.41 -8.21 -1.03
C PHE A 23 12.53 -9.46 -0.91
N THR A 24 11.48 -9.41 -0.12
CA THR A 24 10.53 -10.54 0.05
C THR A 24 9.89 -10.93 -1.27
N HIS A 25 9.44 -9.96 -2.05
CA HIS A 25 8.70 -10.23 -3.30
C HIS A 25 9.59 -10.44 -4.53
N PHE A 26 10.75 -9.77 -4.60
CA PHE A 26 11.58 -9.74 -5.81
C PHE A 26 13.02 -10.20 -5.59
N ARG A 27 13.40 -10.52 -4.35
CA ARG A 27 14.80 -10.86 -3.99
C ARG A 27 15.81 -9.76 -4.37
N LYS A 28 15.34 -8.50 -4.44
CA LYS A 28 16.13 -7.32 -4.72
C LYS A 28 15.74 -6.21 -3.74
N ILE A 29 16.71 -5.44 -3.30
CA ILE A 29 16.46 -4.25 -2.48
C ILE A 29 16.34 -3.07 -3.42
N SER A 30 15.10 -2.65 -3.69
CA SER A 30 14.76 -1.49 -4.50
C SER A 30 13.47 -0.85 -4.00
N PRO A 31 13.48 0.41 -3.58
CA PRO A 31 12.25 1.11 -3.19
C PRO A 31 11.19 1.13 -4.31
N GLU A 32 11.61 1.14 -5.57
CA GLU A 32 10.70 1.12 -6.73
C GLU A 32 9.93 -0.20 -6.88
N LEU A 33 10.45 -1.29 -6.33
CA LEU A 33 9.82 -2.61 -6.29
C LEU A 33 9.02 -2.86 -5.00
N SER A 34 8.97 -1.89 -4.11
CA SER A 34 8.23 -2.02 -2.86
C SER A 34 6.73 -1.75 -3.06
N ARG A 35 5.91 -2.53 -2.35
CA ARG A 35 4.44 -2.37 -2.26
C ARG A 35 4.01 -1.46 -1.10
N ILE A 36 4.97 -0.91 -0.38
CA ILE A 36 4.83 0.16 0.62
C ILE A 36 5.83 1.25 0.27
N ARG A 37 5.48 2.51 0.42
CA ARG A 37 6.35 3.64 0.10
C ARG A 37 6.39 4.65 1.23
N ILE A 38 7.58 5.22 1.47
CA ILE A 38 7.81 6.27 2.45
C ILE A 38 8.15 7.55 1.70
N PHE A 39 7.26 8.52 1.79
CA PHE A 39 7.52 9.87 1.32
C PHE A 39 8.08 10.71 2.47
N LYS A 40 9.29 11.21 2.30
CA LYS A 40 9.97 12.02 3.31
C LYS A 40 9.63 13.49 3.12
N GLU A 41 9.29 14.14 4.21
CA GLU A 41 9.12 15.59 4.30
C GLU A 41 10.23 16.13 5.20
N GLU A 42 11.40 16.34 4.58
CA GLU A 42 12.63 16.65 5.31
C GLU A 42 12.54 17.96 6.07
N GLU A 43 11.80 18.96 5.54
CA GLU A 43 11.66 20.26 6.14
C GLU A 43 10.94 20.23 7.50
N TYR A 44 10.00 19.30 7.69
CA TYR A 44 9.21 19.20 8.92
C TYR A 44 9.47 17.91 9.70
N GLY A 45 10.36 17.05 9.20
CA GLY A 45 10.64 15.77 9.83
C GLY A 45 9.49 14.76 9.78
N ASN A 46 8.44 15.06 9.00
CA ASN A 46 7.31 14.18 8.82
C ASN A 46 7.58 13.17 7.71
N HIS A 47 7.06 11.97 7.87
CA HIS A 47 7.18 10.91 6.87
C HIS A 47 5.79 10.33 6.61
N ILE A 48 5.40 10.27 5.34
CA ILE A 48 4.11 9.71 4.94
C ILE A 48 4.35 8.27 4.47
N VAL A 49 3.70 7.34 5.15
CA VAL A 49 3.69 5.93 4.76
C VAL A 49 2.49 5.70 3.85
N ILE A 50 2.68 5.19 2.65
CA ILE A 50 1.62 4.82 1.71
C ILE A 50 1.68 3.33 1.41
N MET A 51 0.59 2.65 1.67
CA MET A 51 0.37 1.25 1.31
C MET A 51 -1.12 0.94 1.19
N CYS A 52 -1.45 -0.16 0.55
CA CYS A 52 -2.84 -0.57 0.36
C CYS A 52 -3.55 -0.83 1.70
N SER A 53 -4.67 -0.13 1.92
CA SER A 53 -5.52 -0.24 3.12
C SER A 53 -6.48 -1.42 3.08
N GLN A 54 -6.48 -2.23 2.02
CA GLN A 54 -7.40 -3.36 1.85
C GLN A 54 -8.88 -2.94 2.03
N CYS A 55 -9.29 -1.88 1.33
CA CYS A 55 -10.62 -1.26 1.46
C CYS A 55 -11.74 -2.29 1.40
N GLU A 56 -12.81 -2.08 2.16
CA GLU A 56 -14.01 -2.91 2.12
C GLU A 56 -14.71 -2.76 0.77
N GLU A 57 -15.00 -1.53 0.36
CA GLU A 57 -15.37 -1.16 -0.99
C GLU A 57 -14.07 -0.82 -1.73
N ALA A 58 -13.59 -1.72 -2.57
CA ALA A 58 -12.29 -1.60 -3.22
C ALA A 58 -12.45 -1.05 -4.65
N PRO A 59 -12.35 0.27 -4.87
CA PRO A 59 -12.54 0.86 -6.19
C PRO A 59 -11.60 0.30 -7.24
N CYS A 60 -10.42 -0.16 -6.84
CA CYS A 60 -9.47 -0.81 -7.74
C CYS A 60 -9.98 -2.16 -8.31
N ILE A 61 -10.90 -2.85 -7.62
CA ILE A 61 -11.56 -4.05 -8.16
C ILE A 61 -12.62 -3.63 -9.19
N GLU A 62 -13.43 -2.62 -8.85
CA GLU A 62 -14.56 -2.18 -9.68
C GLU A 62 -14.13 -1.67 -11.06
N VAL A 63 -12.97 -1.00 -11.13
CA VAL A 63 -12.45 -0.45 -12.39
C VAL A 63 -11.59 -1.41 -13.19
N CYS A 64 -11.27 -2.60 -12.67
CA CYS A 64 -10.37 -3.52 -13.35
C CYS A 64 -11.04 -4.19 -14.56
N PRO A 65 -10.65 -3.86 -15.82
CA PRO A 65 -11.36 -4.34 -17.01
C PRO A 65 -11.13 -5.82 -17.26
N THR A 66 -10.08 -6.40 -16.71
CA THR A 66 -9.73 -7.81 -16.87
C THR A 66 -10.06 -8.65 -15.63
N GLU A 67 -10.67 -8.04 -14.60
CA GLU A 67 -10.96 -8.68 -13.32
C GLU A 67 -9.71 -9.30 -12.64
N ALA A 68 -8.52 -8.82 -13.00
CA ALA A 68 -7.25 -9.26 -12.41
C ALA A 68 -7.15 -8.95 -10.91
N LEU A 69 -7.87 -7.93 -10.43
CA LEU A 69 -7.96 -7.59 -9.02
C LEU A 69 -9.20 -8.22 -8.41
N GLN A 70 -9.00 -9.12 -7.46
CA GLN A 70 -10.09 -9.84 -6.80
C GLN A 70 -9.85 -9.92 -5.29
N ARG A 71 -10.95 -10.03 -4.54
CA ARG A 71 -10.89 -10.32 -3.11
C ARG A 71 -10.83 -11.83 -2.90
N ASN A 72 -9.79 -12.30 -2.24
CA ASN A 72 -9.71 -13.67 -1.80
C ASN A 72 -10.78 -13.92 -0.73
N MET A 73 -11.66 -14.90 -0.97
CA MET A 73 -12.82 -15.17 -0.12
C MET A 73 -12.45 -15.73 1.27
N GLU A 74 -11.29 -16.36 1.39
CA GLU A 74 -10.84 -16.95 2.66
C GLU A 74 -10.12 -15.91 3.54
N SER A 75 -9.18 -15.18 2.95
CA SER A 75 -8.37 -14.18 3.68
C SER A 75 -9.02 -12.80 3.74
N GLY A 76 -9.93 -12.48 2.82
CA GLY A 76 -10.51 -11.16 2.64
C GLY A 76 -9.54 -10.15 1.97
N VAL A 77 -8.33 -10.57 1.61
CA VAL A 77 -7.29 -9.72 1.02
C VAL A 77 -7.58 -9.49 -0.46
N VAL A 78 -7.46 -8.26 -0.90
CA VAL A 78 -7.53 -7.93 -2.33
C VAL A 78 -6.18 -8.28 -2.96
N MET A 79 -6.19 -9.20 -3.90
CA MET A 79 -5.01 -9.72 -4.58
C MET A 79 -5.04 -9.34 -6.06
N LEU A 80 -3.87 -9.25 -6.67
CA LEU A 80 -3.69 -9.06 -8.11
C LEU A 80 -3.22 -10.37 -8.72
N ASP A 81 -3.98 -10.89 -9.68
CA ASP A 81 -3.48 -11.93 -10.58
C ASP A 81 -2.68 -11.25 -11.71
N ILE A 82 -1.38 -11.45 -11.68
CA ILE A 82 -0.46 -10.82 -12.65
C ILE A 82 -0.63 -11.39 -14.07
N ASN A 83 -1.14 -12.60 -14.21
CA ASN A 83 -1.32 -13.22 -15.52
C ASN A 83 -2.53 -12.63 -16.27
N GLU A 84 -3.53 -12.16 -15.52
CA GLU A 84 -4.73 -11.52 -16.08
C GLU A 84 -4.58 -10.00 -16.18
N CYS A 85 -3.50 -9.42 -15.65
CA CYS A 85 -3.30 -7.98 -15.62
C CYS A 85 -2.90 -7.44 -17.01
N SER A 86 -3.64 -6.45 -17.49
CA SER A 86 -3.34 -5.76 -18.76
C SER A 86 -2.43 -4.54 -18.63
N ASP A 87 -1.94 -4.23 -17.43
CA ASP A 87 -1.13 -3.05 -17.09
C ASP A 87 -1.76 -1.70 -17.52
N CYS A 88 -3.09 -1.62 -17.47
CA CYS A 88 -3.81 -0.41 -17.90
C CYS A 88 -3.69 0.79 -16.94
N GLY A 89 -3.30 0.57 -15.68
CA GLY A 89 -3.13 1.62 -14.68
C GLY A 89 -4.42 2.13 -13.99
N GLU A 90 -5.60 1.74 -14.45
CA GLU A 90 -6.89 2.20 -13.93
C GLU A 90 -7.03 2.03 -12.40
N CYS A 91 -6.49 0.94 -11.85
CA CYS A 91 -6.52 0.67 -10.42
C CYS A 91 -5.71 1.68 -9.59
N THR A 92 -4.66 2.26 -10.17
CA THR A 92 -3.85 3.30 -9.51
C THR A 92 -4.61 4.63 -9.51
N GLU A 93 -5.26 4.97 -10.62
CA GLU A 93 -6.05 6.19 -10.75
C GLU A 93 -7.30 6.17 -9.86
N ALA A 94 -7.97 5.02 -9.77
CA ALA A 94 -9.14 4.86 -8.93
C ALA A 94 -8.82 4.83 -7.43
N CYS A 95 -7.56 4.56 -7.05
CA CYS A 95 -7.17 4.49 -5.64
C CYS A 95 -7.00 5.89 -5.04
N PRO A 96 -7.74 6.25 -3.98
CA PRO A 96 -7.65 7.59 -3.38
C PRO A 96 -6.26 7.92 -2.82
N ILE A 97 -5.46 6.91 -2.53
CA ILE A 97 -4.09 7.07 -2.00
C ILE A 97 -3.02 6.56 -2.98
N GLY A 98 -3.37 6.17 -4.20
CA GLY A 98 -2.44 5.70 -5.22
C GLY A 98 -1.60 4.48 -4.78
N ALA A 99 -2.16 3.61 -3.94
CA ALA A 99 -1.40 2.51 -3.34
C ALA A 99 -1.08 1.31 -4.27
N PRO A 100 -1.77 1.04 -5.38
CA PRO A 100 -1.20 0.27 -6.48
C PRO A 100 -0.16 1.14 -7.20
N PHE A 101 1.14 0.85 -6.99
CA PHE A 101 2.22 1.67 -7.55
C PHE A 101 2.64 1.16 -8.93
N ILE A 102 2.68 2.05 -9.92
CA ILE A 102 3.24 1.76 -11.23
C ILE A 102 4.75 1.98 -11.21
N THR A 103 5.47 1.10 -11.86
CA THR A 103 6.91 1.21 -12.10
C THR A 103 7.24 0.63 -13.47
N ASN A 104 8.30 1.14 -14.10
CA ASN A 104 8.82 0.59 -15.35
C ASN A 104 9.71 -0.66 -15.15
N LEU A 105 9.80 -1.15 -13.92
CA LEU A 105 10.54 -2.37 -13.57
C LEU A 105 9.67 -3.63 -13.59
N THR A 106 8.36 -3.47 -13.69
CA THR A 106 7.38 -4.55 -13.79
C THR A 106 6.33 -4.20 -14.84
N ASP A 107 5.70 -5.20 -15.40
CA ASP A 107 4.58 -5.13 -16.35
C ASP A 107 3.20 -5.20 -15.66
N HIS A 108 3.16 -4.87 -14.38
CA HIS A 108 1.95 -4.84 -13.57
C HIS A 108 2.12 -3.91 -12.37
N PRO A 109 1.03 -3.34 -11.83
CA PRO A 109 1.07 -2.50 -10.65
C PRO A 109 1.51 -3.27 -9.41
N LEU A 110 2.30 -2.63 -8.58
CA LEU A 110 2.74 -3.18 -7.29
C LEU A 110 1.69 -2.90 -6.23
N LYS A 111 0.95 -3.91 -5.82
CA LYS A 111 -0.10 -3.83 -4.80
C LYS A 111 0.23 -4.71 -3.60
N CYS A 112 0.08 -4.16 -2.38
CA CYS A 112 0.24 -4.95 -1.16
C CYS A 112 -0.83 -6.04 -1.07
N ASP A 113 -0.39 -7.28 -0.91
CA ASP A 113 -1.19 -8.50 -0.74
C ASP A 113 -1.06 -9.09 0.67
N LEU A 114 -0.55 -8.30 1.63
CA LEU A 114 -0.23 -8.75 3.00
C LEU A 114 0.67 -10.00 3.01
N CYS A 115 1.68 -10.01 2.13
CA CYS A 115 2.58 -11.15 1.96
C CYS A 115 1.84 -12.48 1.70
N GLY A 116 0.84 -12.44 0.82
CA GLY A 116 0.00 -13.59 0.47
C GLY A 116 -0.98 -13.99 1.60
N GLY A 117 -1.29 -13.09 2.53
CA GLY A 117 -2.13 -13.34 3.69
C GLY A 117 -1.36 -13.94 4.89
N GLY A 118 -0.02 -14.02 4.79
CA GLY A 118 0.86 -14.46 5.87
C GLY A 118 1.15 -13.37 6.91
N GLU A 119 2.32 -13.47 7.57
CA GLU A 119 2.79 -12.41 8.47
C GLU A 119 3.52 -11.33 7.66
N PRO A 120 3.09 -10.05 7.76
CA PRO A 120 3.69 -8.97 6.99
C PRO A 120 5.13 -8.68 7.45
N GLU A 121 6.10 -8.95 6.58
CA GLU A 121 7.53 -8.76 6.88
C GLU A 121 7.88 -7.30 7.18
N CYS A 122 7.20 -6.35 6.55
CA CYS A 122 7.40 -4.92 6.82
C CYS A 122 7.03 -4.53 8.26
N VAL A 123 6.10 -5.24 8.90
CA VAL A 123 5.76 -5.04 10.32
C VAL A 123 6.85 -5.59 11.21
N GLN A 124 7.38 -6.78 10.91
CA GLN A 124 8.41 -7.43 11.72
C GLN A 124 9.69 -6.60 11.83
N VAL A 125 10.05 -5.86 10.79
CA VAL A 125 11.27 -5.02 10.77
C VAL A 125 11.03 -3.60 11.30
N CYS A 126 9.81 -3.26 11.69
CA CYS A 126 9.48 -1.91 12.15
C CYS A 126 9.72 -1.75 13.66
N ASP A 127 10.95 -1.47 14.05
CA ASP A 127 11.35 -1.27 15.47
C ASP A 127 10.55 -0.17 16.17
N ARG A 128 10.06 0.81 15.42
CA ARG A 128 9.28 1.92 15.96
C ARG A 128 7.79 1.64 16.07
N GLN A 129 7.36 0.45 15.65
CA GLN A 129 5.94 0.08 15.64
C GLN A 129 5.06 1.10 14.89
N ALA A 130 5.62 1.74 13.86
CA ALA A 130 4.84 2.56 12.94
C ALA A 130 3.92 1.71 12.05
N LEU A 131 4.21 0.43 11.92
CA LEU A 131 3.40 -0.59 11.27
C LEU A 131 3.09 -1.67 12.30
N VAL A 132 1.80 -1.93 12.53
CA VAL A 132 1.34 -2.97 13.46
C VAL A 132 0.22 -3.79 12.82
N VAL A 133 0.13 -5.07 13.16
CA VAL A 133 -0.99 -5.90 12.71
C VAL A 133 -2.17 -5.71 13.65
N GLU A 134 -3.33 -5.42 13.08
CA GLU A 134 -4.60 -5.34 13.82
C GLU A 134 -5.66 -6.27 13.22
N ASP A 135 -6.63 -6.68 14.04
CA ASP A 135 -7.80 -7.39 13.56
C ASP A 135 -8.87 -6.39 13.08
N THR A 136 -9.45 -6.64 11.92
CA THR A 136 -10.41 -5.73 11.25
C THR A 136 -11.71 -5.49 12.03
N SER A 137 -12.00 -6.30 13.03
CA SER A 137 -13.18 -6.09 13.86
C SER A 137 -13.12 -4.81 14.70
N VAL A 138 -11.95 -4.15 14.77
CA VAL A 138 -11.72 -3.06 15.73
C VAL A 138 -11.61 -1.67 15.07
N ASP A 139 -11.30 -1.52 13.76
CA ASP A 139 -10.93 -0.16 13.31
C ASP A 139 -11.23 0.25 11.85
N ALA A 140 -12.47 0.15 11.42
CA ALA A 140 -12.92 0.79 10.16
C ALA A 140 -12.72 2.32 10.20
N ALA A 141 -12.87 2.94 11.38
CA ALA A 141 -12.69 4.37 11.56
C ALA A 141 -11.23 4.81 11.35
N HIS A 142 -10.26 4.06 11.88
CA HIS A 142 -8.85 4.37 11.68
C HIS A 142 -8.41 4.26 10.21
N ARG A 143 -8.91 3.25 9.50
CA ARG A 143 -8.63 3.10 8.05
C ARG A 143 -9.15 4.28 7.25
N LYS A 144 -10.38 4.71 7.55
CA LYS A 144 -10.98 5.87 6.91
C LYS A 144 -10.15 7.13 7.17
N GLN A 145 -9.82 7.38 8.43
CA GLN A 145 -8.97 8.52 8.83
C GLN A 145 -7.60 8.46 8.15
N TYR A 146 -6.94 7.30 8.11
CA TYR A 146 -5.67 7.13 7.42
C TYR A 146 -5.79 7.46 5.93
N MET A 147 -6.82 6.96 5.24
CA MET A 147 -7.02 7.21 3.82
C MET A 147 -7.28 8.70 3.53
N GLU A 148 -8.08 9.36 4.36
CA GLU A 148 -8.35 10.80 4.25
C GLU A 148 -7.05 11.60 4.43
N THR A 149 -6.31 11.36 5.51
CA THR A 149 -5.05 12.05 5.79
C THR A 149 -4.00 11.78 4.70
N ALA A 150 -3.83 10.53 4.27
CA ALA A 150 -2.86 10.17 3.23
C ALA A 150 -3.22 10.80 1.87
N SER A 151 -4.51 10.82 1.52
CA SER A 151 -5.00 11.47 0.29
C SER A 151 -4.74 12.97 0.30
N GLU A 152 -5.07 13.67 1.39
CA GLU A 152 -4.82 15.09 1.56
C GLU A 152 -3.32 15.42 1.44
N GLN A 153 -2.48 14.68 2.16
CA GLN A 153 -1.04 14.88 2.13
C GLN A 153 -0.42 14.62 0.76
N LEU A 154 -0.91 13.62 0.03
CA LEU A 154 -0.47 13.38 -1.35
C LEU A 154 -0.90 14.50 -2.29
N THR A 155 -2.13 14.99 -2.17
CA THR A 155 -2.64 16.10 -2.99
C THR A 155 -1.82 17.37 -2.77
N LEU A 156 -1.51 17.70 -1.52
CA LEU A 156 -0.66 18.86 -1.19
C LEU A 156 0.75 18.76 -1.80
N ARG A 157 1.33 17.55 -1.89
CA ARG A 157 2.67 17.33 -2.45
C ARG A 157 2.72 17.29 -3.97
N LEU A 158 1.73 16.65 -4.59
CA LEU A 158 1.75 16.42 -6.04
C LEU A 158 1.12 17.58 -6.82
N GLY A 159 0.43 18.50 -6.13
CA GLY A 159 -0.40 19.53 -6.75
C GLY A 159 -1.59 18.89 -7.49
N ASP A 160 -2.60 19.67 -7.83
CA ASP A 160 -3.84 19.21 -8.49
C ASP A 160 -3.65 18.65 -9.93
N GLY A 161 -2.45 18.34 -10.34
CA GLY A 161 -2.11 18.02 -11.72
C GLY A 161 -1.26 16.77 -11.98
N LYS A 162 -0.94 15.98 -10.96
CA LYS A 162 -0.18 14.72 -11.16
C LYS A 162 -0.75 13.61 -10.30
N LYS A 163 -1.80 13.01 -10.82
CA LYS A 163 -2.11 11.61 -10.49
C LYS A 163 -1.29 10.71 -11.38
#